data_ffea2259f68042037ab2a0dedf2f4fb7
#
_entry.id   ffea2259f68042037ab2a0dedf2f4fb7
#
_cell.length_a   1.000
_cell.length_b   1.000
_cell.length_c   1.000
_cell.angle_alpha   90.00
_cell.angle_beta   90.00
_cell.angle_gamma   90.00
#
_symmetry.space_group_name_H-M   'P 1'
#
loop_
_entity.id
_entity.type
_entity.pdbx_description
1 polymer ?
#
loop_
_entity_poly.entity_id
_entity_poly.type
_entity_poly.pdbx_seq_one_letter_code
_entity_poly.pdbx_strand_id
1 'polypeptide(L)'
;GDGVVGLTEAHVKAAADAPGFEVPLLSSQAYLEREISDLTATPVPDEPLLWEERTLLRALTTRLALTEAELPARFDALVTEEDHLAGLLNDLEADADDALRKLRTGLLSRWPVLEDPWHPDFAATLATDALAIDAFLAASEAHAAWLAKVALANVASDDLDAHKVKLAPYDRALIALRTMQRAAVARTG
;
A
#
# COMPACT_ATOMS: atom_id res chain seq x y z
N GLY A 1 31.83 -16.80 1.50
CA GLY A 1 31.61 -16.55 0.08
C GLY A 1 32.92 -16.63 -0.68
N ASP A 2 32.88 -17.04 -1.91
CA ASP A 2 34.01 -17.17 -2.83
C ASP A 2 34.45 -15.82 -3.45
N GLY A 3 33.82 -14.73 -3.05
CA GLY A 3 34.10 -13.37 -3.56
C GLY A 3 33.46 -13.06 -4.93
N VAL A 4 32.70 -13.98 -5.50
CA VAL A 4 31.97 -13.79 -6.77
C VAL A 4 30.49 -13.68 -6.48
N VAL A 5 29.89 -12.56 -6.85
CA VAL A 5 28.41 -12.36 -6.73
C VAL A 5 27.75 -13.02 -7.93
N GLY A 6 27.12 -14.16 -7.71
CA GLY A 6 26.29 -14.83 -8.72
C GLY A 6 24.97 -14.10 -8.94
N LEU A 7 24.28 -14.38 -10.08
CA LEU A 7 22.96 -13.82 -10.38
C LEU A 7 21.94 -14.12 -9.26
N THR A 8 21.99 -15.30 -8.69
CA THR A 8 21.11 -15.74 -7.59
C THR A 8 21.36 -14.95 -6.31
N GLU A 9 22.62 -14.74 -5.94
CA GLU A 9 22.98 -13.91 -4.78
C GLU A 9 22.57 -12.45 -4.98
N ALA A 10 22.77 -11.93 -6.20
CA ALA A 10 22.30 -10.58 -6.55
C ALA A 10 20.78 -10.47 -6.47
N HIS A 11 20.03 -11.48 -6.92
CA HIS A 11 18.58 -11.53 -6.84
C HIS A 11 18.09 -11.56 -5.38
N VAL A 12 18.64 -12.46 -4.56
CA VAL A 12 18.31 -12.54 -3.13
C VAL A 12 18.60 -11.23 -2.41
N LYS A 13 19.74 -10.61 -2.69
CA LYS A 13 20.07 -9.31 -2.12
C LYS A 13 19.11 -8.22 -2.56
N ALA A 14 18.81 -8.15 -3.85
CA ALA A 14 17.84 -7.19 -4.38
C ALA A 14 16.46 -7.39 -3.77
N ALA A 15 15.99 -8.62 -3.64
CA ALA A 15 14.71 -8.94 -3.01
C ALA A 15 14.69 -8.59 -1.51
N ALA A 16 15.83 -8.77 -0.80
CA ALA A 16 15.93 -8.41 0.61
C ALA A 16 15.95 -6.89 0.83
N ASP A 17 16.62 -6.14 -0.06
CA ASP A 17 16.88 -4.71 0.08
C ASP A 17 15.84 -3.83 -0.65
N ALA A 18 14.97 -4.40 -1.49
CA ALA A 18 14.00 -3.64 -2.27
C ALA A 18 13.07 -2.82 -1.36
N PRO A 19 12.93 -1.51 -1.59
CA PRO A 19 12.08 -0.65 -0.76
C PRO A 19 10.60 -0.73 -1.14
N GLY A 20 10.25 -1.33 -2.29
CA GLY A 20 8.89 -1.33 -2.85
C GLY A 20 8.03 -2.50 -2.39
N PHE A 21 6.74 -2.39 -2.70
CA PHE A 21 5.72 -3.42 -2.43
C PHE A 21 5.77 -4.58 -3.42
N GLU A 22 6.37 -4.37 -4.59
CA GLU A 22 6.48 -5.40 -5.60
C GLU A 22 7.40 -6.51 -5.11
N VAL A 23 6.82 -7.68 -4.92
CA VAL A 23 7.56 -8.90 -4.59
C VAL A 23 7.81 -9.63 -5.88
N PRO A 24 9.07 -9.72 -6.35
CA PRO A 24 9.37 -10.52 -7.52
C PRO A 24 9.15 -12.00 -7.18
N LEU A 25 8.09 -12.59 -7.73
CA LEU A 25 7.80 -14.01 -7.59
C LEU A 25 8.58 -14.79 -8.64
N LEU A 26 9.29 -15.83 -8.19
CA LEU A 26 9.85 -16.81 -9.10
C LEU A 26 8.74 -17.70 -9.68
N SER A 27 8.93 -18.22 -10.90
CA SER A 27 7.96 -19.11 -11.55
C SER A 27 7.70 -20.38 -10.73
N SER A 28 8.69 -20.89 -10.00
CA SER A 28 8.56 -22.00 -9.05
C SER A 28 7.64 -21.65 -7.87
N GLN A 29 7.71 -20.44 -7.35
CA GLN A 29 6.86 -19.96 -6.26
C GLN A 29 5.41 -19.87 -6.72
N ALA A 30 5.17 -19.25 -7.87
CA ALA A 30 3.84 -19.16 -8.46
C ALA A 30 3.22 -20.53 -8.75
N TYR A 31 4.03 -21.50 -9.22
CA TYR A 31 3.57 -22.88 -9.44
C TYR A 31 3.16 -23.54 -8.10
N LEU A 32 4.02 -23.51 -7.08
CA LEU A 32 3.72 -24.11 -5.78
C LEU A 32 2.50 -23.45 -5.13
N GLU A 33 2.34 -22.15 -5.27
CA GLU A 33 1.21 -21.41 -4.74
C GLU A 33 -0.12 -21.85 -5.36
N ARG A 34 -0.13 -22.10 -6.68
CA ARG A 34 -1.32 -22.55 -7.39
C ARG A 34 -1.70 -24.01 -7.08
N GLU A 35 -0.70 -24.90 -6.96
CA GLU A 35 -0.92 -26.34 -6.87
C GLU A 35 -1.06 -26.84 -5.42
N ILE A 36 -0.52 -26.12 -4.45
CA ILE A 36 -0.46 -26.57 -3.05
C ILE A 36 -1.01 -25.50 -2.12
N SER A 37 -2.17 -25.78 -1.54
CA SER A 37 -2.80 -24.90 -0.54
C SER A 37 -2.44 -25.25 0.92
N ASP A 38 -1.95 -26.46 1.18
CA ASP A 38 -1.56 -26.90 2.52
C ASP A 38 -0.24 -26.27 2.96
N LEU A 39 -0.25 -25.63 4.13
CA LEU A 39 0.89 -24.94 4.74
C LEU A 39 1.28 -25.55 6.10
N THR A 40 0.77 -26.75 6.41
CA THR A 40 0.98 -27.38 7.74
C THR A 40 2.33 -28.08 7.85
N ALA A 41 2.99 -28.39 6.74
CA ALA A 41 4.29 -29.08 6.75
C ALA A 41 5.40 -28.17 7.28
N THR A 42 6.27 -28.76 8.10
CA THR A 42 7.49 -28.10 8.54
C THR A 42 8.49 -28.03 7.38
N PRO A 43 9.07 -26.87 7.06
CA PRO A 43 10.05 -26.75 6.01
C PRO A 43 11.26 -27.66 6.28
N VAL A 44 11.79 -28.32 5.23
CA VAL A 44 12.98 -29.15 5.33
C VAL A 44 14.21 -28.25 5.42
N PRO A 45 15.02 -28.30 6.50
CA PRO A 45 16.07 -27.33 6.75
C PRO A 45 17.17 -27.25 5.67
N ASP A 46 17.49 -28.35 5.01
CA ASP A 46 18.63 -28.45 4.09
C ASP A 46 18.25 -28.78 2.64
N GLU A 47 17.13 -28.22 2.18
CA GLU A 47 16.66 -28.38 0.82
C GLU A 47 17.48 -27.53 -0.17
N PRO A 48 18.34 -28.14 -1.01
CA PRO A 48 19.19 -27.39 -1.93
C PRO A 48 18.39 -26.59 -2.98
N LEU A 49 17.21 -27.09 -3.39
CA LEU A 49 16.36 -26.44 -4.39
C LEU A 49 15.68 -25.17 -3.88
N LEU A 50 15.65 -24.96 -2.55
CA LEU A 50 15.04 -23.79 -1.89
C LEU A 50 16.11 -22.91 -1.24
N TRP A 51 17.31 -22.91 -1.78
CA TRP A 51 18.43 -22.13 -1.23
C TRP A 51 18.13 -20.62 -1.24
N GLU A 52 17.45 -20.12 -2.28
CA GLU A 52 17.10 -18.71 -2.42
C GLU A 52 16.11 -18.30 -1.36
N GLU A 53 15.01 -19.02 -1.22
CA GLU A 53 13.96 -18.76 -0.24
C GLU A 53 14.51 -18.81 1.18
N ARG A 54 15.35 -19.80 1.47
CA ARG A 54 15.99 -19.93 2.78
C ARG A 54 16.92 -18.77 3.09
N THR A 55 17.74 -18.37 2.12
CA THR A 55 18.68 -17.28 2.29
C THR A 55 17.93 -15.96 2.47
N LEU A 56 16.89 -15.72 1.67
CA LEU A 56 16.02 -14.57 1.79
C LEU A 56 15.29 -14.54 3.14
N LEU A 57 14.67 -15.65 3.54
CA LEU A 57 13.96 -15.76 4.81
C LEU A 57 14.91 -15.47 5.99
N ARG A 58 16.09 -16.06 6.01
CA ARG A 58 17.09 -15.83 7.07
C ARG A 58 17.58 -14.39 7.11
N ALA A 59 17.83 -13.77 5.95
CA ALA A 59 18.26 -12.38 5.88
C ALA A 59 17.16 -11.45 6.42
N LEU A 60 15.91 -11.67 6.03
CA LEU A 60 14.78 -10.85 6.45
C LEU A 60 14.43 -11.05 7.93
N THR A 61 14.34 -12.28 8.42
CA THR A 61 14.06 -12.56 9.85
C THR A 61 15.15 -12.01 10.77
N THR A 62 16.42 -12.07 10.34
CA THR A 62 17.54 -11.44 11.07
C THR A 62 17.37 -9.92 11.11
N ARG A 63 17.05 -9.27 9.98
CA ARG A 63 16.84 -7.82 9.90
C ARG A 63 15.64 -7.36 10.73
N LEU A 64 14.58 -8.16 10.74
CA LEU A 64 13.35 -7.88 11.48
C LEU A 64 13.45 -8.27 12.96
N ALA A 65 14.53 -8.92 13.38
CA ALA A 65 14.72 -9.48 14.73
C ALA A 65 13.56 -10.41 15.16
N LEU A 66 13.11 -11.27 14.25
CA LEU A 66 12.03 -12.24 14.45
C LEU A 66 12.51 -13.66 14.19
N THR A 67 11.82 -14.62 14.79
CA THR A 67 11.88 -16.04 14.41
C THR A 67 10.88 -16.34 13.28
N GLU A 68 11.10 -17.44 12.56
CA GLU A 68 10.17 -17.92 11.53
C GLU A 68 8.78 -18.22 12.12
N ALA A 69 8.71 -18.69 13.36
CA ALA A 69 7.45 -19.01 14.05
C ALA A 69 6.64 -17.75 14.41
N GLU A 70 7.29 -16.62 14.67
CA GLU A 70 6.64 -15.35 15.00
C GLU A 70 6.16 -14.57 13.78
N LEU A 71 6.73 -14.89 12.61
CA LEU A 71 6.51 -14.13 11.37
C LEU A 71 5.03 -14.04 10.97
N PRO A 72 4.23 -15.14 10.93
CA PRO A 72 2.82 -15.07 10.54
C PRO A 72 2.00 -14.14 11.44
N ALA A 73 2.11 -14.31 12.76
CA ALA A 73 1.35 -13.50 13.71
C ALA A 73 1.73 -12.02 13.64
N ARG A 74 3.02 -11.72 13.38
CA ARG A 74 3.49 -10.34 13.23
C ARG A 74 3.02 -9.72 11.94
N PHE A 75 2.99 -10.48 10.84
CA PHE A 75 2.44 -10.07 9.57
C PHE A 75 0.94 -9.75 9.69
N ASP A 76 0.15 -10.65 10.27
CA ASP A 76 -1.29 -10.48 10.46
C ASP A 76 -1.61 -9.21 11.29
N ALA A 77 -0.80 -8.92 12.31
CA ALA A 77 -0.95 -7.70 13.10
C ALA A 77 -0.70 -6.44 12.26
N LEU A 78 0.29 -6.47 11.36
CA LEU A 78 0.59 -5.34 10.46
C LEU A 78 -0.49 -5.17 9.38
N VAL A 79 -1.04 -6.26 8.84
CA VAL A 79 -2.18 -6.19 7.91
C VAL A 79 -3.40 -5.58 8.59
N THR A 80 -3.67 -5.95 9.85
CA THR A 80 -4.77 -5.33 10.61
C THR A 80 -4.56 -3.83 10.82
N GLU A 81 -3.32 -3.40 11.04
CA GLU A 81 -2.96 -1.97 11.14
C GLU A 81 -3.14 -1.26 9.79
N GLU A 82 -2.77 -1.91 8.67
CA GLU A 82 -3.00 -1.39 7.31
C GLU A 82 -4.48 -1.18 7.02
N ASP A 83 -5.32 -2.17 7.32
CA ASP A 83 -6.76 -2.10 7.14
C ASP A 83 -7.38 -0.94 7.95
N HIS A 84 -6.89 -0.72 9.17
CA HIS A 84 -7.32 0.41 10.00
C HIS A 84 -6.94 1.76 9.39
N LEU A 85 -5.69 1.90 8.91
CA LEU A 85 -5.22 3.13 8.24
C LEU A 85 -5.99 3.40 6.94
N ALA A 86 -6.24 2.36 6.15
CA ALA A 86 -7.04 2.46 4.93
C ALA A 86 -8.49 2.87 5.23
N GLY A 87 -9.09 2.33 6.29
CA GLY A 87 -10.41 2.74 6.76
C GLY A 87 -10.45 4.21 7.16
N LEU A 88 -9.46 4.67 7.92
CA LEU A 88 -9.35 6.08 8.32
C LEU A 88 -9.20 7.01 7.11
N LEU A 89 -8.39 6.65 6.12
CA LEU A 89 -8.24 7.42 4.88
C LEU A 89 -9.57 7.53 4.14
N ASN A 90 -10.28 6.41 3.95
CA ASN A 90 -11.59 6.39 3.29
C ASN A 90 -12.62 7.31 3.99
N ASP A 91 -12.65 7.31 5.32
CA ASP A 91 -13.55 8.17 6.10
C ASP A 91 -13.21 9.66 5.92
N LEU A 92 -11.91 10.00 5.90
CA LEU A 92 -11.44 11.38 5.69
C LEU A 92 -11.72 11.88 4.27
N GLU A 93 -11.56 11.02 3.26
CA GLU A 93 -11.91 11.33 1.86
C GLU A 93 -13.42 11.54 1.70
N ALA A 94 -14.25 10.69 2.30
CA ALA A 94 -15.70 10.85 2.29
C ALA A 94 -16.14 12.17 2.96
N ASP A 95 -15.51 12.53 4.06
CA ASP A 95 -15.73 13.80 4.74
C ASP A 95 -15.32 15.02 3.88
N ALA A 96 -14.19 14.90 3.15
CA ALA A 96 -13.73 15.94 2.23
C ALA A 96 -14.71 16.12 1.06
N ASP A 97 -15.19 15.01 0.49
CA ASP A 97 -16.20 15.02 -0.58
C ASP A 97 -17.54 15.64 -0.13
N ASP A 98 -17.95 15.40 1.11
CA ASP A 98 -19.15 16.01 1.67
C ASP A 98 -19.00 17.53 1.81
N ALA A 99 -17.85 17.98 2.32
CA ALA A 99 -17.52 19.40 2.42
C ALA A 99 -17.44 20.07 1.03
N LEU A 100 -16.86 19.40 0.03
CA LEU A 100 -16.80 19.87 -1.35
C LEU A 100 -18.19 19.99 -1.98
N ARG A 101 -19.10 19.03 -1.75
CA ARG A 101 -20.48 19.10 -2.22
C ARG A 101 -21.22 20.31 -1.63
N LYS A 102 -21.04 20.58 -0.33
CA LYS A 102 -21.62 21.75 0.33
C LYS A 102 -21.08 23.06 -0.26
N LEU A 103 -19.75 23.13 -0.47
CA LEU A 103 -19.10 24.25 -1.11
C LEU A 103 -19.64 24.48 -2.53
N ARG A 104 -19.69 23.41 -3.35
CA ARG A 104 -20.23 23.46 -4.71
C ARG A 104 -21.66 23.96 -4.74
N THR A 105 -22.53 23.43 -3.87
CA THR A 105 -23.92 23.88 -3.77
C THR A 105 -24.01 25.37 -3.44
N GLY A 106 -23.22 25.86 -2.49
CA GLY A 106 -23.16 27.28 -2.14
C GLY A 106 -22.66 28.15 -3.27
N LEU A 107 -21.61 27.71 -4.00
CA LEU A 107 -21.06 28.41 -5.16
C LEU A 107 -22.08 28.49 -6.30
N LEU A 108 -22.67 27.37 -6.68
CA LEU A 108 -23.61 27.28 -7.80
C LEU A 108 -24.94 27.96 -7.51
N SER A 109 -25.32 28.11 -6.26
CA SER A 109 -26.50 28.92 -5.91
C SER A 109 -26.35 30.41 -6.24
N ARG A 110 -25.10 30.92 -6.28
CA ARG A 110 -24.77 32.30 -6.62
C ARG A 110 -24.38 32.48 -8.09
N TRP A 111 -23.66 31.50 -8.63
CA TRP A 111 -23.14 31.49 -10.00
C TRP A 111 -23.50 30.19 -10.72
N PRO A 112 -24.79 29.99 -11.11
CA PRO A 112 -25.23 28.75 -11.77
C PRO A 112 -24.47 28.43 -13.06
N VAL A 113 -23.99 29.45 -13.76
CA VAL A 113 -23.22 29.33 -14.99
C VAL A 113 -21.93 28.52 -14.79
N LEU A 114 -21.38 28.49 -13.57
CA LEU A 114 -20.16 27.74 -13.25
C LEU A 114 -20.39 26.23 -13.13
N GLU A 115 -21.63 25.74 -13.28
CA GLU A 115 -21.89 24.31 -13.32
C GLU A 115 -21.41 23.66 -14.61
N ASP A 116 -21.49 24.38 -15.73
CA ASP A 116 -21.11 23.91 -17.06
C ASP A 116 -19.92 24.71 -17.60
N PRO A 117 -18.70 24.16 -17.62
CA PRO A 117 -17.51 24.84 -18.19
C PRO A 117 -17.66 25.21 -19.68
N TRP A 118 -18.60 24.59 -20.39
CA TRP A 118 -18.88 24.85 -21.81
C TRP A 118 -20.00 25.90 -22.00
N HIS A 119 -20.57 26.41 -20.93
CA HIS A 119 -21.56 27.47 -21.02
C HIS A 119 -20.94 28.73 -21.66
N PRO A 120 -21.62 29.39 -22.62
CA PRO A 120 -21.08 30.57 -23.35
C PRO A 120 -20.57 31.68 -22.41
N ASP A 121 -21.24 31.88 -21.29
CA ASP A 121 -20.91 32.92 -20.32
C ASP A 121 -19.93 32.49 -19.23
N PHE A 122 -19.46 31.23 -19.21
CA PHE A 122 -18.60 30.70 -18.15
C PHE A 122 -17.34 31.56 -17.96
N ALA A 123 -16.59 31.77 -19.04
CA ALA A 123 -15.34 32.54 -18.99
C ALA A 123 -15.59 34.01 -18.63
N ALA A 124 -16.67 34.60 -19.14
CA ALA A 124 -17.04 35.98 -18.84
C ALA A 124 -17.44 36.14 -17.36
N THR A 125 -18.19 35.21 -16.80
CA THR A 125 -18.58 35.20 -15.39
C THR A 125 -17.35 35.07 -14.48
N LEU A 126 -16.43 34.14 -14.78
CA LEU A 126 -15.19 34.01 -14.02
C LEU A 126 -14.36 35.28 -14.03
N ALA A 127 -14.24 35.94 -15.19
CA ALA A 127 -13.45 37.19 -15.31
C ALA A 127 -14.12 38.37 -14.58
N THR A 128 -15.45 38.47 -14.68
CA THR A 128 -16.20 39.61 -14.12
C THR A 128 -16.35 39.50 -12.62
N ASP A 129 -16.63 38.28 -12.13
CA ASP A 129 -16.99 38.02 -10.74
C ASP A 129 -15.84 37.43 -9.91
N ALA A 130 -14.59 37.40 -10.47
CA ALA A 130 -13.43 36.79 -9.82
C ALA A 130 -13.25 37.22 -8.36
N LEU A 131 -13.26 38.50 -8.08
CA LEU A 131 -13.12 39.03 -6.72
C LEU A 131 -14.27 38.64 -5.79
N ALA A 132 -15.49 38.54 -6.32
CA ALA A 132 -16.65 38.12 -5.54
C ALA A 132 -16.63 36.61 -5.24
N ILE A 133 -16.14 35.82 -6.19
CA ILE A 133 -15.92 34.37 -6.03
C ILE A 133 -14.82 34.13 -4.99
N ASP A 134 -13.71 34.82 -5.07
CA ASP A 134 -12.61 34.72 -4.09
C ASP A 134 -13.08 35.13 -2.69
N ALA A 135 -13.83 36.21 -2.56
CA ALA A 135 -14.40 36.64 -1.30
C ALA A 135 -15.39 35.61 -0.72
N PHE A 136 -16.21 34.98 -1.59
CA PHE A 136 -17.11 33.89 -1.19
C PHE A 136 -16.31 32.70 -0.68
N LEU A 137 -15.29 32.26 -1.40
CA LEU A 137 -14.44 31.14 -0.99
C LEU A 137 -13.74 31.41 0.35
N ALA A 138 -13.17 32.62 0.50
CA ALA A 138 -12.50 33.04 1.73
C ALA A 138 -13.44 33.10 2.95
N ALA A 139 -14.70 33.46 2.75
CA ALA A 139 -15.71 33.52 3.82
C ALA A 139 -16.47 32.20 4.05
N SER A 140 -16.28 31.20 3.19
CA SER A 140 -17.03 29.94 3.23
C SER A 140 -16.48 28.97 4.27
N GLU A 141 -17.28 28.66 5.30
CA GLU A 141 -16.96 27.58 6.25
C GLU A 141 -16.78 26.23 5.54
N ALA A 142 -17.58 25.95 4.48
CA ALA A 142 -17.47 24.71 3.70
C ALA A 142 -16.13 24.62 2.95
N HIS A 143 -15.61 25.74 2.45
CA HIS A 143 -14.27 25.79 1.83
C HIS A 143 -13.16 25.54 2.87
N ALA A 144 -13.22 26.19 4.00
CA ALA A 144 -12.26 25.98 5.08
C ALA A 144 -12.31 24.52 5.59
N ALA A 145 -13.51 23.96 5.75
CA ALA A 145 -13.68 22.56 6.14
C ALA A 145 -13.12 21.59 5.10
N TRP A 146 -13.39 21.84 3.81
CA TRP A 146 -12.84 21.03 2.71
C TRP A 146 -11.32 21.03 2.72
N LEU A 147 -10.67 22.21 2.80
CA LEU A 147 -9.21 22.32 2.84
C LEU A 147 -8.61 21.58 4.05
N ALA A 148 -9.24 21.70 5.23
CA ALA A 148 -8.79 21.01 6.42
C ALA A 148 -8.91 19.48 6.28
N LYS A 149 -10.01 18.96 5.69
CA LYS A 149 -10.22 17.53 5.49
C LYS A 149 -9.26 16.95 4.44
N VAL A 150 -9.03 17.68 3.33
CA VAL A 150 -8.02 17.29 2.32
C VAL A 150 -6.63 17.22 2.94
N ALA A 151 -6.26 18.18 3.78
CA ALA A 151 -4.97 18.14 4.47
C ALA A 151 -4.83 16.91 5.38
N LEU A 152 -5.89 16.54 6.12
CA LEU A 152 -5.89 15.34 6.95
C LEU A 152 -5.83 14.05 6.12
N ALA A 153 -6.58 13.98 5.01
CA ALA A 153 -6.55 12.83 4.09
C ALA A 153 -5.14 12.63 3.49
N ASN A 154 -4.47 13.72 3.11
CA ASN A 154 -3.08 13.63 2.61
C ASN A 154 -2.13 13.06 3.67
N VAL A 155 -2.22 13.49 4.93
CA VAL A 155 -1.41 12.92 6.03
C VAL A 155 -1.72 11.44 6.22
N ALA A 156 -3.01 11.05 6.23
CA ALA A 156 -3.40 9.65 6.38
C ALA A 156 -2.91 8.78 5.20
N SER A 157 -2.89 9.33 3.98
CA SER A 157 -2.32 8.67 2.80
C SER A 157 -0.82 8.44 2.94
N ASP A 158 -0.07 9.46 3.39
CA ASP A 158 1.37 9.35 3.63
C ASP A 158 1.68 8.30 4.73
N ASP A 159 0.87 8.27 5.80
CA ASP A 159 1.01 7.29 6.88
C ASP A 159 0.73 5.86 6.38
N LEU A 160 -0.31 5.67 5.57
CA LEU A 160 -0.62 4.38 4.95
C LEU A 160 0.51 3.90 4.03
N ASP A 161 1.07 4.78 3.22
CA ASP A 161 2.19 4.44 2.33
C ASP A 161 3.47 4.11 3.11
N ALA A 162 3.76 4.85 4.18
CA ALA A 162 4.86 4.52 5.09
C ALA A 162 4.65 3.16 5.77
N HIS A 163 3.40 2.85 6.15
CA HIS A 163 3.06 1.55 6.74
C HIS A 163 3.24 0.40 5.74
N LYS A 164 2.81 0.56 4.49
CA LYS A 164 3.03 -0.44 3.44
C LYS A 164 4.52 -0.71 3.20
N VAL A 165 5.37 0.33 3.17
CA VAL A 165 6.84 0.16 3.10
C VAL A 165 7.36 -0.69 4.26
N LYS A 166 6.84 -0.47 5.48
CA LYS A 166 7.18 -1.27 6.67
C LYS A 166 6.71 -2.73 6.54
N LEU A 167 5.56 -2.98 5.92
CA LEU A 167 4.97 -4.31 5.74
C LEU A 167 5.74 -5.16 4.70
N ALA A 168 6.26 -4.54 3.64
CA ALA A 168 6.88 -5.22 2.52
C ALA A 168 7.94 -6.30 2.87
N PRO A 169 8.89 -6.09 3.81
CA PRO A 169 9.85 -7.14 4.18
C PRO A 169 9.21 -8.33 4.91
N TYR A 170 8.12 -8.12 5.63
CA TYR A 170 7.37 -9.21 6.29
C TYR A 170 6.65 -10.07 5.27
N ASP A 171 6.02 -9.45 4.28
CA ASP A 171 5.33 -10.14 3.19
C ASP A 171 6.31 -11.03 2.40
N ARG A 172 7.47 -10.50 2.02
CA ARG A 172 8.52 -11.28 1.33
C ARG A 172 9.02 -12.45 2.17
N ALA A 173 9.26 -12.23 3.46
CA ALA A 173 9.69 -13.30 4.36
C ALA A 173 8.61 -14.38 4.49
N LEU A 174 7.34 -13.99 4.56
CA LEU A 174 6.22 -14.91 4.65
C LEU A 174 6.02 -15.71 3.35
N ILE A 175 6.18 -15.08 2.18
CA ILE A 175 6.16 -15.75 0.88
C ILE A 175 7.27 -16.80 0.82
N ALA A 176 8.49 -16.48 1.21
CA ALA A 176 9.61 -17.41 1.24
C ALA A 176 9.33 -18.60 2.18
N LEU A 177 8.81 -18.34 3.38
CA LEU A 177 8.43 -19.38 4.34
C LEU A 177 7.33 -20.30 3.77
N ARG A 178 6.27 -19.73 3.22
CA ARG A 178 5.14 -20.49 2.62
C ARG A 178 5.60 -21.32 1.42
N THR A 179 6.51 -20.81 0.60
CA THR A 179 7.10 -21.56 -0.51
C THR A 179 7.85 -22.78 -0.01
N MET A 180 8.63 -22.65 1.04
CA MET A 180 9.34 -23.77 1.68
C MET A 180 8.38 -24.80 2.28
N GLN A 181 7.29 -24.35 2.90
CA GLN A 181 6.26 -25.25 3.44
C GLN A 181 5.55 -26.04 2.32
N ARG A 182 5.14 -25.37 1.24
CA ARG A 182 4.51 -26.00 0.08
C ARG A 182 5.44 -27.03 -0.59
N ALA A 183 6.70 -26.71 -0.73
CA ALA A 183 7.68 -27.64 -1.28
C ALA A 183 7.88 -28.89 -0.39
N ALA A 184 7.78 -28.75 0.93
CA ALA A 184 7.81 -29.89 1.86
C ALA A 184 6.59 -30.79 1.68
N VAL A 185 5.38 -30.22 1.48
CA VAL A 185 4.15 -30.98 1.18
C VAL A 185 4.29 -31.74 -0.15
N ALA A 186 4.76 -31.06 -1.20
CA ALA A 186 4.94 -31.67 -2.54
C ALA A 186 5.84 -32.92 -2.58
N ARG A 187 6.70 -33.11 -1.56
CA ARG A 187 7.58 -34.28 -1.45
C ARG A 187 6.99 -35.45 -0.72
N THR A 188 6.02 -35.18 0.14
CA THR A 188 5.40 -36.22 0.99
C THR A 188 4.17 -36.84 0.36
N GLY A 189 3.63 -36.25 -0.69
CA GLY A 189 2.49 -36.76 -1.48
C GLY A 189 2.94 -37.42 -2.76
#